data_22204f3a8c457cb0eab34fd5dccee2e0
#
_entry.id   22204f3a8c457cb0eab34fd5dccee2e0
#
_cell.length_a   1.000
_cell.length_b   1.000
_cell.length_c   1.000
_cell.angle_alpha   90.00
_cell.angle_beta   90.00
_cell.angle_gamma   90.00
#
_symmetry.space_group_name_H-M   'P 1'
#
loop_
_entity.id
_entity.type
_entity.pdbx_description
1 polymer ?
#
loop_
_entity_poly.entity_id
_entity_poly.type
_entity_poly.pdbx_seq_one_letter_code
_entity_poly.pdbx_strand_id
1 'polypeptide(L)'
;SFDRMNAEIFLRKHCAVSARLLTRLKRTENGITRNGELLRSIDKVNAGDVITIKFPDEEISVEPTEGKLDVLFENKNILAVNKPPFMPVHPVHDHIFDTLANIVAYYQIQNDESYTFRAVNRLDRNTSGIVIIAKNRLTASILPNTVKKKYTAICEGELFGSGTIDAPLALKEGHTICREVRADGVRAVTHWKSLAVKGNHTMLELVLETGRTHQIRAHMAHIGHPLAGDD
;
A
#
# COMPACT_ATOMS: atom_id res chain seq x y z
N SER A 1 17.76 -2.52 -26.69
CA SER A 1 17.14 -1.67 -27.70
C SER A 1 15.63 -1.92 -27.68
N PHE A 2 14.83 -0.86 -27.63
CA PHE A 2 13.35 -0.97 -27.72
C PHE A 2 12.86 -0.97 -29.18
N ASP A 3 13.77 -0.91 -30.10
CA ASP A 3 13.49 -0.76 -31.54
C ASP A 3 12.71 -1.95 -32.08
N ARG A 4 11.60 -1.66 -32.76
CA ARG A 4 10.67 -2.65 -33.31
C ARG A 4 10.06 -3.63 -32.28
N MET A 5 10.02 -3.24 -31.00
CA MET A 5 9.38 -4.04 -29.97
C MET A 5 7.85 -4.00 -30.13
N ASN A 6 7.19 -5.13 -29.87
CA ASN A 6 5.71 -5.15 -29.84
C ASN A 6 5.19 -4.25 -28.73
N ALA A 7 4.17 -3.42 -29.02
CA ALA A 7 3.63 -2.41 -28.11
C ALA A 7 3.10 -3.03 -26.80
N GLU A 8 2.44 -4.19 -26.84
CA GLU A 8 1.98 -4.88 -25.63
C GLU A 8 3.16 -5.32 -24.76
N ILE A 9 4.21 -5.86 -25.36
CA ILE A 9 5.41 -6.28 -24.64
C ILE A 9 6.09 -5.07 -24.00
N PHE A 10 6.23 -3.97 -24.74
CA PHE A 10 6.79 -2.72 -24.24
C PHE A 10 6.00 -2.19 -23.04
N LEU A 11 4.69 -2.01 -23.19
CA LEU A 11 3.83 -1.48 -22.14
C LEU A 11 3.84 -2.35 -20.87
N ARG A 12 3.82 -3.68 -21.03
CA ARG A 12 3.80 -4.60 -19.88
C ARG A 12 5.15 -4.74 -19.18
N LYS A 13 6.23 -4.89 -19.95
CA LYS A 13 7.56 -5.16 -19.38
C LYS A 13 8.32 -3.91 -18.96
N HIS A 14 8.14 -2.80 -19.69
CA HIS A 14 8.94 -1.59 -19.49
C HIS A 14 8.15 -0.42 -18.91
N CYS A 15 6.82 -0.39 -19.09
CA CYS A 15 5.96 0.66 -18.54
C CYS A 15 5.12 0.19 -17.36
N ALA A 16 5.34 -1.02 -16.84
CA ALA A 16 4.60 -1.61 -15.72
C ALA A 16 3.06 -1.63 -15.89
N VAL A 17 2.57 -1.59 -17.14
CA VAL A 17 1.14 -1.68 -17.44
C VAL A 17 0.67 -3.12 -17.20
N SER A 18 -0.20 -3.33 -16.20
CA SER A 18 -0.75 -4.67 -15.93
C SER A 18 -1.65 -5.15 -17.09
N ALA A 19 -1.84 -6.47 -17.24
CA ALA A 19 -2.73 -7.03 -18.26
C ALA A 19 -4.16 -6.48 -18.15
N ARG A 20 -4.66 -6.31 -16.91
CA ARG A 20 -5.99 -5.74 -16.64
C ARG A 20 -6.08 -4.26 -17.05
N LEU A 21 -5.05 -3.47 -16.76
CA LEU A 21 -4.99 -2.07 -17.19
C LEU A 21 -4.92 -1.97 -18.70
N LEU A 22 -4.07 -2.76 -19.36
CA LEU A 22 -3.96 -2.78 -20.81
C LEU A 22 -5.30 -3.11 -21.50
N THR A 23 -6.04 -4.11 -21.00
CA THR A 23 -7.37 -4.45 -21.50
C THR A 23 -8.34 -3.26 -21.39
N ARG A 24 -8.27 -2.51 -20.31
CA ARG A 24 -9.11 -1.33 -20.09
C ARG A 24 -8.72 -0.18 -21.02
N LEU A 25 -7.43 0.10 -21.16
CA LEU A 25 -6.92 1.12 -22.08
C LEU A 25 -7.29 0.85 -23.54
N LYS A 26 -7.28 -0.42 -23.99
CA LYS A 26 -7.73 -0.82 -25.33
C LYS A 26 -9.21 -0.51 -25.60
N ARG A 27 -10.02 -0.38 -24.55
CA ARG A 27 -11.46 -0.05 -24.64
C ARG A 27 -11.75 1.44 -24.43
N THR A 28 -10.73 2.21 -24.05
CA THR A 28 -10.84 3.67 -23.84
C THR A 28 -10.52 4.34 -25.17
N GLU A 29 -11.33 5.32 -25.57
CA GLU A 29 -11.09 6.11 -26.78
C GLU A 29 -9.74 6.83 -26.67
N ASN A 30 -8.86 6.58 -27.65
CA ASN A 30 -7.48 7.06 -27.64
C ASN A 30 -6.71 6.70 -26.35
N GLY A 31 -7.07 5.60 -25.71
CA GLY A 31 -6.49 5.17 -24.44
C GLY A 31 -5.00 4.87 -24.50
N ILE A 32 -4.47 4.52 -25.68
CA ILE A 32 -3.03 4.39 -25.93
C ILE A 32 -2.73 5.00 -27.30
N THR A 33 -1.85 5.99 -27.33
CA THR A 33 -1.42 6.62 -28.58
C THR A 33 0.09 6.62 -28.71
N ARG A 34 0.58 6.65 -29.95
CA ARG A 34 1.98 6.85 -30.31
C ARG A 34 2.05 8.09 -31.19
N ASN A 35 2.79 9.10 -30.77
CA ASN A 35 2.95 10.37 -31.50
C ASN A 35 1.58 11.02 -31.85
N GLY A 36 0.57 10.81 -30.99
CA GLY A 36 -0.80 11.31 -31.17
C GLY A 36 -1.75 10.36 -31.93
N GLU A 37 -1.25 9.32 -32.58
CA GLU A 37 -2.07 8.34 -33.32
C GLU A 37 -2.35 7.09 -32.48
N LEU A 38 -3.50 6.45 -32.70
CA LEU A 38 -3.91 5.22 -32.00
C LEU A 38 -2.84 4.12 -32.13
N LEU A 39 -2.36 3.63 -30.99
CA LEU A 39 -1.42 2.51 -30.91
C LEU A 39 -2.15 1.23 -30.55
N ARG A 40 -2.11 0.24 -31.45
CA ARG A 40 -2.65 -1.09 -31.19
C ARG A 40 -1.61 -1.98 -30.50
N SER A 41 -2.06 -2.95 -29.74
CA SER A 41 -1.16 -3.87 -29.00
C SER A 41 -0.21 -4.68 -29.90
N ILE A 42 -0.59 -4.92 -31.15
CA ILE A 42 0.20 -5.65 -32.16
C ILE A 42 1.22 -4.75 -32.87
N ASP A 43 1.07 -3.43 -32.80
CA ASP A 43 1.95 -2.50 -33.47
C ASP A 43 3.37 -2.53 -32.87
N LYS A 44 4.32 -1.99 -33.62
CA LYS A 44 5.72 -1.87 -33.16
C LYS A 44 5.96 -0.47 -32.62
N VAL A 45 6.75 -0.39 -31.56
CA VAL A 45 7.28 0.86 -31.02
C VAL A 45 8.76 0.96 -31.36
N ASN A 46 9.23 2.18 -31.58
CA ASN A 46 10.62 2.46 -31.94
C ASN A 46 11.25 3.45 -30.97
N ALA A 47 12.57 3.55 -30.97
CA ALA A 47 13.27 4.57 -30.21
C ALA A 47 12.85 5.95 -30.71
N GLY A 48 12.53 6.86 -29.77
CA GLY A 48 12.03 8.20 -30.07
C GLY A 48 10.50 8.34 -30.15
N ASP A 49 9.75 7.25 -30.17
CA ASP A 49 8.28 7.31 -30.11
C ASP A 49 7.81 7.88 -28.75
N VAL A 50 6.85 8.79 -28.80
CA VAL A 50 6.14 9.31 -27.61
C VAL A 50 4.87 8.49 -27.41
N ILE A 51 4.85 7.69 -26.36
CA ILE A 51 3.67 6.87 -26.00
C ILE A 51 2.87 7.60 -24.93
N THR A 52 1.61 7.89 -25.24
CA THR A 52 0.68 8.51 -24.30
C THR A 52 -0.37 7.50 -23.84
N ILE A 53 -0.62 7.45 -22.55
CA ILE A 53 -1.69 6.64 -21.93
C ILE A 53 -2.73 7.59 -21.34
N LYS A 54 -3.96 7.48 -21.82
CA LYS A 54 -5.13 8.19 -21.26
C LYS A 54 -5.87 7.23 -20.33
N PHE A 55 -5.84 7.52 -19.04
CA PHE A 55 -6.65 6.77 -18.09
C PHE A 55 -8.13 7.09 -18.30
N PRO A 56 -9.03 6.09 -18.22
CA PRO A 56 -10.46 6.36 -18.18
C PRO A 56 -10.79 7.13 -16.90
N ASP A 57 -11.82 7.95 -16.97
CA ASP A 57 -12.36 8.65 -15.81
C ASP A 57 -12.73 7.66 -14.71
N GLU A 58 -12.53 8.04 -13.49
CA GLU A 58 -12.79 7.23 -12.31
C GLU A 58 -13.68 8.00 -11.35
N GLU A 59 -14.53 7.27 -10.66
CA GLU A 59 -15.43 7.82 -9.66
C GLU A 59 -14.89 7.59 -8.25
N ILE A 60 -15.33 8.42 -7.32
CA ILE A 60 -15.15 8.23 -5.89
C ILE A 60 -15.87 6.93 -5.50
N SER A 61 -15.16 6.01 -4.88
CA SER A 61 -15.63 4.63 -4.69
C SER A 61 -16.23 4.35 -3.31
N VAL A 62 -16.22 5.32 -2.42
CA VAL A 62 -16.73 5.23 -1.05
C VAL A 62 -17.50 6.50 -0.69
N GLU A 63 -18.41 6.39 0.27
CA GLU A 63 -19.17 7.52 0.77
C GLU A 63 -18.24 8.55 1.40
N PRO A 64 -18.29 9.83 1.00
CA PRO A 64 -17.46 10.88 1.59
C PRO A 64 -17.89 11.21 3.02
N THR A 65 -16.93 11.34 3.91
CA THR A 65 -17.18 11.78 5.29
C THR A 65 -16.28 12.96 5.61
N GLU A 66 -16.88 14.03 6.10
CA GLU A 66 -16.14 15.22 6.52
C GLU A 66 -15.12 14.87 7.60
N GLY A 67 -13.88 15.33 7.40
CA GLY A 67 -12.80 15.10 8.35
C GLY A 67 -11.51 15.78 7.92
N LYS A 68 -10.62 15.98 8.88
CA LYS A 68 -9.30 16.56 8.62
C LYS A 68 -8.36 15.49 8.09
N LEU A 69 -7.76 15.76 6.94
CA LEU A 69 -6.70 14.95 6.36
C LEU A 69 -5.34 15.61 6.59
N ASP A 70 -4.42 14.89 7.24
CA ASP A 70 -3.04 15.36 7.44
C ASP A 70 -2.19 14.95 6.22
N VAL A 71 -2.10 15.86 5.23
CA VAL A 71 -1.39 15.63 3.97
C VAL A 71 0.08 15.91 4.15
N LEU A 72 0.92 14.91 3.93
CA LEU A 72 2.39 15.02 4.01
C LEU A 72 3.03 15.31 2.65
N PHE A 73 2.45 14.79 1.59
CA PHE A 73 2.92 14.99 0.21
C PHE A 73 1.80 14.73 -0.78
N GLU A 74 1.75 15.53 -1.83
CA GLU A 74 0.79 15.34 -2.90
C GLU A 74 1.36 15.75 -4.26
N ASN A 75 0.99 15.01 -5.28
CA ASN A 75 1.17 15.37 -6.69
C ASN A 75 0.08 14.71 -7.55
N LYS A 76 0.16 14.84 -8.89
CA LYS A 76 -0.83 14.24 -9.82
C LYS A 76 -0.97 12.72 -9.75
N ASN A 77 -0.06 12.01 -9.11
CA ASN A 77 -0.02 10.54 -9.09
C ASN A 77 -0.19 9.95 -7.68
N ILE A 78 0.18 10.69 -6.65
CA ILE A 78 0.32 10.20 -5.27
C ILE A 78 -0.26 11.21 -4.31
N LEU A 79 -0.97 10.70 -3.30
CA LEU A 79 -1.30 11.40 -2.07
C LEU A 79 -0.74 10.59 -0.90
N ALA A 80 0.16 11.18 -0.12
CA ALA A 80 0.69 10.58 1.11
C ALA A 80 0.15 11.33 2.32
N VAL A 81 -0.44 10.59 3.26
CA VAL A 81 -1.10 11.15 4.43
C VAL A 81 -0.61 10.50 5.71
N ASN A 82 -0.65 11.25 6.81
CA ASN A 82 -0.43 10.73 8.14
C ASN A 82 -1.75 10.24 8.73
N LYS A 83 -1.97 8.93 8.75
CA LYS A 83 -3.16 8.33 9.34
C LYS A 83 -3.10 8.40 10.87
N PRO A 84 -4.09 8.94 11.56
CA PRO A 84 -4.16 8.86 13.02
C PRO A 84 -4.41 7.41 13.50
N PRO A 85 -4.15 7.10 14.79
CA PRO A 85 -4.60 5.85 15.36
C PRO A 85 -6.14 5.80 15.44
N PHE A 86 -6.69 4.61 15.71
CA PHE A 86 -8.12 4.31 15.85
C PHE A 86 -8.97 4.50 14.58
N MET A 87 -8.33 4.63 13.42
CA MET A 87 -8.98 4.79 12.12
C MET A 87 -8.57 3.65 11.19
N PRO A 88 -9.50 2.85 10.65
CA PRO A 88 -9.22 1.88 9.59
C PRO A 88 -8.84 2.58 8.29
N VAL A 89 -8.06 1.90 7.44
CA VAL A 89 -7.71 2.44 6.10
C VAL A 89 -8.87 2.31 5.13
N HIS A 90 -9.59 1.19 5.16
CA HIS A 90 -10.72 0.87 4.27
C HIS A 90 -11.98 0.59 5.07
N PRO A 91 -13.17 0.79 4.48
CA PRO A 91 -14.42 0.34 5.06
C PRO A 91 -14.38 -1.16 5.38
N VAL A 92 -14.80 -1.51 6.59
CA VAL A 92 -14.96 -2.87 7.13
C VAL A 92 -16.23 -2.90 7.96
N HIS A 93 -16.79 -4.08 8.24
CA HIS A 93 -18.07 -4.30 8.89
C HIS A 93 -18.66 -3.12 9.70
N ASP A 94 -18.09 -2.82 10.87
CA ASP A 94 -18.59 -1.79 11.79
C ASP A 94 -18.05 -0.37 11.51
N HIS A 95 -17.18 -0.23 10.51
CA HIS A 95 -16.51 1.00 10.14
C HIS A 95 -16.72 1.29 8.65
N ILE A 96 -17.92 1.78 8.29
CA ILE A 96 -18.32 2.02 6.91
C ILE A 96 -18.04 3.47 6.50
N PHE A 97 -18.16 4.43 7.45
CA PHE A 97 -18.10 5.86 7.19
C PHE A 97 -16.95 6.59 7.88
N ASP A 98 -16.22 5.94 8.77
CA ASP A 98 -15.18 6.53 9.63
C ASP A 98 -13.76 6.07 9.28
N THR A 99 -13.53 5.74 8.00
CA THR A 99 -12.24 5.24 7.53
C THR A 99 -11.44 6.31 6.81
N LEU A 100 -10.14 6.09 6.65
CA LEU A 100 -9.28 6.96 5.86
C LEU A 100 -9.82 7.14 4.43
N ALA A 101 -10.37 6.08 3.84
CA ALA A 101 -10.94 6.15 2.49
C ALA A 101 -12.10 7.15 2.40
N ASN A 102 -12.96 7.22 3.42
CA ASN A 102 -14.10 8.17 3.45
C ASN A 102 -13.61 9.62 3.56
N ILE A 103 -12.60 9.88 4.40
CA ILE A 103 -12.02 11.23 4.56
C ILE A 103 -11.28 11.66 3.29
N VAL A 104 -10.55 10.72 2.63
CA VAL A 104 -9.92 11.00 1.33
C VAL A 104 -10.98 11.28 0.25
N ALA A 105 -12.12 10.60 0.27
CA ALA A 105 -13.22 10.88 -0.66
C ALA A 105 -13.77 12.29 -0.48
N TYR A 106 -13.94 12.75 0.76
CA TYR A 106 -14.32 14.14 1.04
C TYR A 106 -13.25 15.13 0.58
N TYR A 107 -11.98 14.84 0.85
CA TYR A 107 -10.85 15.65 0.39
C TYR A 107 -10.82 15.79 -1.15
N GLN A 108 -11.11 14.73 -1.90
CA GLN A 108 -11.20 14.76 -3.36
C GLN A 108 -12.26 15.75 -3.83
N ILE A 109 -13.47 15.74 -3.22
CA ILE A 109 -14.55 16.67 -3.58
C ILE A 109 -14.13 18.12 -3.33
N GLN A 110 -13.46 18.39 -2.21
CA GLN A 110 -12.99 19.75 -1.88
C GLN A 110 -11.93 20.28 -2.86
N ASN A 111 -11.23 19.39 -3.58
CA ASN A 111 -10.17 19.73 -4.52
C ASN A 111 -10.54 19.49 -5.99
N ASP A 112 -11.83 19.28 -6.30
CA ASP A 112 -12.32 18.97 -7.65
C ASP A 112 -11.59 17.78 -8.31
N GLU A 113 -11.20 16.78 -7.49
CA GLU A 113 -10.55 15.55 -7.93
C GLU A 113 -11.51 14.36 -7.88
N SER A 114 -11.32 13.41 -8.79
CA SER A 114 -12.06 12.16 -8.78
C SER A 114 -11.16 10.99 -9.17
N TYR A 115 -10.88 10.12 -8.21
CA TYR A 115 -10.17 8.87 -8.43
C TYR A 115 -10.63 7.80 -7.43
N THR A 116 -10.57 6.55 -7.84
CA THR A 116 -10.85 5.43 -6.93
C THR A 116 -9.78 5.39 -5.83
N PHE A 117 -10.15 5.26 -4.57
CA PHE A 117 -9.21 5.09 -3.45
C PHE A 117 -8.36 3.82 -3.60
N ARG A 118 -7.03 3.96 -3.66
CA ARG A 118 -6.07 2.86 -3.81
C ARG A 118 -4.91 3.06 -2.85
N ALA A 119 -5.05 2.53 -1.64
CA ALA A 119 -3.94 2.51 -0.71
C ALA A 119 -2.84 1.56 -1.18
N VAL A 120 -1.62 2.05 -1.30
CA VAL A 120 -0.41 1.31 -1.68
C VAL A 120 0.07 0.42 -0.53
N ASN A 121 -0.13 0.90 0.69
CA ASN A 121 0.10 0.18 1.93
C ASN A 121 -1.10 0.33 2.85
N ARG A 122 -1.20 -0.56 3.81
CA ARG A 122 -2.20 -0.46 4.88
C ARG A 122 -1.53 -0.45 6.23
N LEU A 123 -2.16 0.20 7.17
CA LEU A 123 -1.85 0.18 8.60
C LEU A 123 -3.04 -0.41 9.34
N ASP A 124 -2.78 -1.05 10.46
CA ASP A 124 -3.83 -1.53 11.34
C ASP A 124 -4.59 -0.32 11.93
N ARG A 125 -5.81 -0.54 12.42
CA ARG A 125 -6.67 0.51 12.95
C ARG A 125 -5.96 1.37 14.00
N ASN A 126 -5.29 0.74 14.95
CA ASN A 126 -4.62 1.42 16.06
C ASN A 126 -3.21 1.94 15.72
N THR A 127 -2.68 1.59 14.53
CA THR A 127 -1.37 2.06 14.07
C THR A 127 -1.51 3.41 13.38
N SER A 128 -0.72 4.39 13.79
CA SER A 128 -0.56 5.68 13.12
C SER A 128 0.59 5.66 12.11
N GLY A 129 0.61 6.64 11.22
CA GLY A 129 1.72 6.84 10.29
C GLY A 129 1.32 6.93 8.82
N ILE A 130 2.30 6.78 7.94
CA ILE A 130 2.16 7.12 6.52
C ILE A 130 1.35 6.07 5.76
N VAL A 131 0.29 6.53 5.12
CA VAL A 131 -0.44 5.78 4.08
C VAL A 131 -0.29 6.50 2.76
N ILE A 132 0.13 5.76 1.74
CA ILE A 132 0.28 6.26 0.38
C ILE A 132 -0.93 5.81 -0.43
N ILE A 133 -1.59 6.76 -1.08
CA ILE A 133 -2.73 6.55 -1.97
C ILE A 133 -2.25 6.81 -3.41
N ALA A 134 -2.46 5.87 -4.29
CA ALA A 134 -2.21 6.04 -5.72
C ALA A 134 -3.44 6.64 -6.40
N LYS A 135 -3.28 7.83 -6.99
CA LYS A 135 -4.37 8.54 -7.69
C LYS A 135 -4.75 7.89 -9.03
N ASN A 136 -3.93 6.99 -9.55
CA ASN A 136 -4.20 6.25 -10.78
C ASN A 136 -3.72 4.79 -10.73
N ARG A 137 -4.21 3.98 -11.68
CA ARG A 137 -3.96 2.53 -11.73
C ARG A 137 -2.50 2.17 -12.03
N LEU A 138 -1.80 2.97 -12.81
CA LEU A 138 -0.40 2.72 -13.15
C LEU A 138 0.46 2.89 -11.89
N THR A 139 0.30 4.00 -11.20
CA THR A 139 0.96 4.25 -9.92
C THR A 139 0.66 3.16 -8.90
N ALA A 140 -0.60 2.71 -8.81
CA ALA A 140 -1.01 1.60 -7.94
C ALA A 140 -0.36 0.26 -8.31
N SER A 141 0.06 0.05 -9.55
CA SER A 141 0.75 -1.17 -9.97
C SER A 141 2.26 -1.15 -9.70
N ILE A 142 2.87 0.03 -9.67
CA ILE A 142 4.32 0.22 -9.52
C ILE A 142 4.72 0.34 -8.04
N LEU A 143 4.05 1.20 -7.30
CA LEU A 143 4.47 1.59 -5.95
C LEU A 143 4.55 0.45 -4.94
N PRO A 144 3.64 -0.54 -4.88
CA PRO A 144 3.71 -1.61 -3.88
C PRO A 144 5.03 -2.38 -3.87
N ASN A 145 5.69 -2.45 -5.03
CA ASN A 145 6.96 -3.17 -5.21
C ASN A 145 8.20 -2.28 -4.96
N THR A 146 8.02 -0.97 -4.81
CA THR A 146 9.13 -0.01 -4.67
C THR A 146 9.17 0.64 -3.29
N VAL A 147 8.05 0.67 -2.57
CA VAL A 147 7.95 1.30 -1.25
C VAL A 147 8.63 0.44 -0.19
N LYS A 148 9.65 0.99 0.44
CA LYS A 148 10.28 0.40 1.63
C LYS A 148 9.53 0.84 2.87
N LYS A 149 9.14 -0.13 3.71
CA LYS A 149 8.32 0.10 4.90
C LYS A 149 9.18 -0.02 6.16
N LYS A 150 9.25 1.06 6.91
CA LYS A 150 9.93 1.13 8.20
C LYS A 150 8.91 1.51 9.27
N TYR A 151 8.95 0.83 10.39
CA TYR A 151 8.06 1.05 11.52
C TYR A 151 8.88 1.35 12.77
N THR A 152 8.29 2.11 13.68
CA THR A 152 8.78 2.25 15.05
C THR A 152 7.72 1.68 15.99
N ALA A 153 8.15 0.89 16.96
CA ALA A 153 7.25 0.34 17.96
C ALA A 153 7.93 0.34 19.33
N ILE A 154 7.14 0.29 20.39
CA ILE A 154 7.60 0.05 21.74
C ILE A 154 7.12 -1.34 22.14
N CYS A 155 8.03 -2.20 22.61
CA CYS A 155 7.69 -3.50 23.13
C CYS A 155 7.99 -3.60 24.63
N GLU A 156 7.38 -4.57 25.28
CA GLU A 156 7.64 -4.92 26.67
C GLU A 156 8.94 -5.69 26.81
N GLY A 157 9.60 -5.50 27.93
CA GLY A 157 10.88 -6.13 28.25
C GLY A 157 12.07 -5.39 27.65
N GLU A 158 13.25 -5.78 28.15
CA GLU A 158 14.54 -5.29 27.65
C GLU A 158 14.99 -6.17 26.49
N LEU A 159 15.09 -5.62 25.29
CA LEU A 159 15.52 -6.30 24.08
C LEU A 159 16.69 -5.52 23.46
N PHE A 160 17.88 -6.10 23.42
CA PHE A 160 19.10 -5.46 22.93
C PHE A 160 19.53 -6.03 21.57
N GLY A 161 20.20 -5.19 20.78
CA GLY A 161 20.79 -5.58 19.50
C GLY A 161 19.82 -5.54 18.35
N SER A 162 19.88 -6.54 17.47
CA SER A 162 19.04 -6.67 16.28
C SER A 162 18.86 -8.13 15.92
N GLY A 163 17.79 -8.42 15.17
CA GLY A 163 17.50 -9.78 14.75
C GLY A 163 16.49 -9.85 13.62
N THR A 164 16.23 -11.08 13.18
CA THR A 164 15.23 -11.40 12.16
C THR A 164 14.29 -12.47 12.70
N ILE A 165 13.00 -12.24 12.54
CA ILE A 165 11.96 -13.22 12.80
C ILE A 165 11.44 -13.68 11.44
N ASP A 166 11.78 -14.91 11.03
CA ASP A 166 11.24 -15.59 9.85
C ASP A 166 10.32 -16.70 10.35
N ALA A 167 9.07 -16.36 10.59
CA ALA A 167 8.10 -17.26 11.19
C ALA A 167 6.73 -17.10 10.50
N PRO A 168 6.09 -18.20 10.05
CA PRO A 168 4.83 -18.13 9.34
C PRO A 168 3.67 -17.74 10.25
N LEU A 169 2.71 -16.99 9.71
CA LEU A 169 1.55 -16.49 10.43
C LEU A 169 0.25 -17.12 9.95
N ALA A 170 -0.55 -17.60 10.87
CA ALA A 170 -1.90 -18.09 10.64
C ALA A 170 -2.93 -17.29 11.46
N LEU A 171 -4.19 -17.49 11.16
CA LEU A 171 -5.29 -16.99 12.00
C LEU A 171 -5.26 -17.75 13.33
N LYS A 172 -5.32 -17.03 14.45
CA LYS A 172 -5.38 -17.63 15.77
C LYS A 172 -6.72 -18.38 15.92
N GLU A 173 -6.67 -19.57 16.48
CA GLU A 173 -7.86 -20.40 16.66
C GLU A 173 -8.91 -19.67 17.52
N GLY A 174 -10.17 -19.73 17.09
CA GLY A 174 -11.29 -19.02 17.74
C GLY A 174 -11.32 -17.51 17.50
N HIS A 175 -10.42 -16.95 16.71
CA HIS A 175 -10.40 -15.53 16.40
C HIS A 175 -10.64 -15.26 14.91
N THR A 176 -11.28 -14.14 14.59
CA THR A 176 -11.57 -13.72 13.21
C THR A 176 -10.49 -12.85 12.60
N ILE A 177 -9.62 -12.23 13.41
CA ILE A 177 -8.67 -11.23 12.95
C ILE A 177 -7.25 -11.50 13.51
N CYS A 178 -7.13 -11.94 14.77
CA CYS A 178 -5.84 -12.12 15.44
C CYS A 178 -4.96 -13.14 14.73
N ARG A 179 -3.67 -12.86 14.67
CA ARG A 179 -2.67 -13.74 14.06
C ARG A 179 -1.70 -14.26 15.11
N GLU A 180 -1.22 -15.46 14.87
CA GLU A 180 -0.18 -16.09 15.67
C GLU A 180 0.85 -16.78 14.77
N VAL A 181 2.03 -17.04 15.31
CA VAL A 181 3.04 -17.87 14.63
C VAL A 181 2.60 -19.33 14.70
N ARG A 182 2.47 -19.93 13.52
CA ARG A 182 2.05 -21.33 13.37
C ARG A 182 2.63 -21.94 12.09
N ALA A 183 3.11 -23.16 12.15
CA ALA A 183 3.86 -23.83 11.08
C ALA A 183 3.08 -23.96 9.75
N ASP A 184 1.75 -24.05 9.79
CA ASP A 184 0.87 -24.10 8.62
C ASP A 184 0.50 -22.72 8.08
N GLY A 185 1.06 -21.65 8.64
CA GLY A 185 0.81 -20.27 8.28
C GLY A 185 1.47 -19.83 6.98
N VAL A 186 1.22 -18.57 6.61
CA VAL A 186 1.84 -17.94 5.45
C VAL A 186 3.15 -17.27 5.87
N ARG A 187 4.22 -17.47 5.08
CA ARG A 187 5.54 -16.91 5.34
C ARG A 187 5.46 -15.41 5.67
N ALA A 188 6.12 -15.04 6.77
CA ALA A 188 6.24 -13.65 7.22
C ALA A 188 7.66 -13.43 7.76
N VAL A 189 8.26 -12.27 7.41
CA VAL A 189 9.63 -11.91 7.81
C VAL A 189 9.66 -10.48 8.32
N THR A 190 10.17 -10.32 9.54
CA THR A 190 10.35 -9.02 10.21
C THR A 190 11.80 -8.91 10.70
N HIS A 191 12.48 -7.85 10.29
CA HIS A 191 13.77 -7.45 10.86
C HIS A 191 13.52 -6.40 11.94
N TRP A 192 14.20 -6.52 13.06
CA TRP A 192 14.10 -5.57 14.16
C TRP A 192 15.48 -5.11 14.63
N LYS A 193 15.52 -3.90 15.16
CA LYS A 193 16.71 -3.32 15.78
C LYS A 193 16.27 -2.49 16.97
N SER A 194 16.92 -2.72 18.12
CA SER A 194 16.75 -1.88 19.31
C SER A 194 17.34 -0.50 19.10
N LEU A 195 16.55 0.53 19.36
CA LEU A 195 16.98 1.93 19.30
C LEU A 195 17.28 2.50 20.67
N ALA A 196 16.45 2.16 21.67
CA ALA A 196 16.59 2.61 23.05
C ALA A 196 15.89 1.64 24.00
N VAL A 197 16.44 1.47 25.20
CA VAL A 197 15.83 0.72 26.30
C VAL A 197 15.62 1.69 27.47
N LYS A 198 14.41 1.70 28.03
CA LYS A 198 14.09 2.52 29.20
C LYS A 198 13.09 1.79 30.10
N GLY A 199 13.51 1.51 31.33
CA GLY A 199 12.73 0.66 32.24
C GLY A 199 12.50 -0.70 31.60
N ASN A 200 11.30 -1.24 31.77
CA ASN A 200 10.91 -2.52 31.16
C ASN A 200 10.35 -2.38 29.75
N HIS A 201 10.87 -1.44 28.93
CA HIS A 201 10.39 -1.21 27.56
C HIS A 201 11.56 -0.97 26.62
N THR A 202 11.40 -1.42 25.36
CA THR A 202 12.36 -1.19 24.30
C THR A 202 11.68 -0.52 23.11
N MET A 203 12.28 0.59 22.63
CA MET A 203 11.92 1.19 21.34
C MET A 203 12.64 0.45 20.23
N LEU A 204 11.91 0.04 19.23
CA LEU A 204 12.39 -0.74 18.09
C LEU A 204 12.20 -0.01 16.77
N GLU A 205 13.16 -0.16 15.88
CA GLU A 205 12.98 0.01 14.44
C GLU A 205 12.68 -1.36 13.82
N LEU A 206 11.65 -1.42 12.96
CA LEU A 206 11.26 -2.66 12.30
C LEU A 206 11.17 -2.45 10.78
N VAL A 207 11.71 -3.40 10.03
CA VAL A 207 11.65 -3.44 8.56
C VAL A 207 11.00 -4.74 8.13
N LEU A 208 10.02 -4.65 7.23
CA LEU A 208 9.23 -5.80 6.80
C LEU A 208 9.59 -6.22 5.38
N GLU A 209 9.94 -7.49 5.17
CA GLU A 209 9.99 -8.11 3.82
C GLU A 209 8.59 -8.48 3.33
N THR A 210 7.70 -8.83 4.25
CA THR A 210 6.32 -9.20 3.98
C THR A 210 5.37 -8.26 4.71
N GLY A 211 4.09 -8.19 4.31
CA GLY A 211 3.10 -7.32 4.94
C GLY A 211 1.83 -8.09 5.30
N ARG A 212 1.92 -8.99 6.30
CA ARG A 212 0.76 -9.73 6.77
C ARG A 212 0.01 -8.94 7.83
N THR A 213 -1.28 -9.19 7.95
CA THR A 213 -2.11 -8.58 9.01
C THR A 213 -1.52 -8.89 10.37
N HIS A 214 -1.42 -7.89 11.24
CA HIS A 214 -0.88 -7.99 12.61
C HIS A 214 0.55 -8.59 12.68
N GLN A 215 1.34 -8.50 11.59
CA GLN A 215 2.63 -9.20 11.51
C GLN A 215 3.59 -8.79 12.63
N ILE A 216 3.80 -7.49 12.85
CA ILE A 216 4.71 -7.01 13.89
C ILE A 216 4.22 -7.47 15.27
N ARG A 217 2.92 -7.34 15.54
CA ARG A 217 2.28 -7.74 16.80
C ARG A 217 2.55 -9.21 17.11
N ALA A 218 2.20 -10.10 16.17
CA ALA A 218 2.36 -11.55 16.33
C ALA A 218 3.84 -11.96 16.43
N HIS A 219 4.72 -11.35 15.64
CA HIS A 219 6.16 -11.66 15.69
C HIS A 219 6.81 -11.22 16.99
N MET A 220 6.50 -10.01 17.46
CA MET A 220 7.07 -9.52 18.72
C MET A 220 6.56 -10.31 19.92
N ALA A 221 5.27 -10.66 19.95
CA ALA A 221 4.72 -11.55 20.97
C ALA A 221 5.36 -12.94 20.94
N HIS A 222 5.62 -13.48 19.74
CA HIS A 222 6.25 -14.80 19.56
C HIS A 222 7.65 -14.88 20.18
N ILE A 223 8.44 -13.81 20.12
CA ILE A 223 9.77 -13.77 20.75
C ILE A 223 9.75 -13.33 22.22
N GLY A 224 8.56 -13.21 22.83
CA GLY A 224 8.39 -12.86 24.24
C GLY A 224 8.45 -11.36 24.55
N HIS A 225 8.39 -10.49 23.53
CA HIS A 225 8.41 -9.03 23.64
C HIS A 225 7.19 -8.41 22.97
N PRO A 226 5.95 -8.62 23.48
CA PRO A 226 4.74 -8.06 22.90
C PRO A 226 4.83 -6.54 22.82
N LEU A 227 4.08 -5.93 21.90
CA LEU A 227 4.03 -4.46 21.83
C LEU A 227 3.34 -3.90 23.06
N ALA A 228 3.88 -2.81 23.60
CA ALA A 228 3.35 -2.17 24.77
C ALA A 228 1.92 -1.63 24.50
N GLY A 229 0.97 -2.03 25.34
CA GLY A 229 -0.44 -1.66 25.19
C GLY A 229 -1.18 -2.40 24.09
N ASP A 230 -0.65 -3.53 23.61
CA ASP A 230 -1.30 -4.42 22.66
C ASP A 230 -1.92 -5.62 23.40
N ASP A 231 -3.24 -5.81 23.25
CA ASP A 231 -4.03 -6.86 23.93
C ASP A 231 -3.98 -8.20 23.18
#